data_032b6fe414e6a95e13e6b233c6b9f945
#
_entry.id   032b6fe414e6a95e13e6b233c6b9f945
#
_cell.length_a   1.000
_cell.length_b   1.000
_cell.length_c   1.000
_cell.angle_alpha   90.00
_cell.angle_beta   90.00
_cell.angle_gamma   90.00
#
_symmetry.space_group_name_H-M   'P 1'
#
loop_
_entity.id
_entity.type
_entity.pdbx_description
1 polymer ?
#
loop_
_entity_poly.entity_id
_entity_poly.type
_entity_poly.pdbx_seq_one_letter_code
_entity_poly.pdbx_strand_id
1 'polypeptide(L)'
;MVLGLVALVAACDASGTADVGTIDRADASVDAPGPDAPGLDAPGLDAPASRDDAPSTGLLRDRHPGDEGLADDPAVLFFDDFESGWGRWDAPSADTAHLFVETSDVAHAGARQLRATVTHDQLRDDMYIGAAPRVLLSRPVPDLYVRLHARFVGIAPNPHHWIRFAAGDAGFSSSGLANTVPPGDQGFWFDWDASLENTFSFYAYWFRMRSGRCNDGTAVPGCAGDQGTTYYYGNTFVPPDQAEGGFERDQWICLELGMHVNTVGESDGALEAWIDDVPVGRFGPGEPVGTWLRDRFHPGGCSFSACTEPVPFEGFEFRSEEDVLFKELFLDSYYQLDTWERSRDELVSRGLTPMESSTILYDDVVAATERIGCRR
;
A
#
# COMPACT_ATOMS: atom_id res chain seq x y z
N MET A 1 -34.35 19.37 17.97
CA MET A 1 -33.12 19.63 18.68
C MET A 1 -32.26 18.40 18.50
N VAL A 2 -31.55 18.35 17.38
CA VAL A 2 -30.74 17.21 16.95
C VAL A 2 -29.30 17.65 17.16
N LEU A 3 -28.61 17.00 18.09
CA LEU A 3 -27.17 17.22 18.29
C LEU A 3 -26.43 16.53 17.14
N GLY A 4 -25.81 17.33 16.29
CA GLY A 4 -24.85 16.86 15.30
C GLY A 4 -23.53 16.51 16.01
N LEU A 5 -23.14 15.25 15.88
CA LEU A 5 -21.82 14.78 16.28
C LEU A 5 -20.81 15.24 15.20
N VAL A 6 -20.11 16.31 15.46
CA VAL A 6 -18.97 16.73 14.64
C VAL A 6 -17.80 15.81 14.99
N ALA A 7 -17.45 14.93 14.10
CA ALA A 7 -16.21 14.15 14.21
C ALA A 7 -15.04 15.12 14.05
N LEU A 8 -14.35 15.39 15.14
CA LEU A 8 -13.11 16.17 15.16
C LEU A 8 -12.02 15.28 14.56
N VAL A 9 -11.66 15.54 13.31
CA VAL A 9 -10.40 15.02 12.73
C VAL A 9 -9.28 15.75 13.45
N ALA A 10 -8.60 15.05 14.35
CA ALA A 10 -7.42 15.60 15.01
C ALA A 10 -6.30 15.75 13.97
N ALA A 11 -6.05 16.99 13.54
CA ALA A 11 -4.88 17.35 12.76
C ALA A 11 -3.64 17.09 13.63
N CYS A 12 -2.74 16.22 13.16
CA CYS A 12 -1.40 16.11 13.74
C CYS A 12 -0.61 17.35 13.37
N ASP A 13 -0.42 18.24 14.34
CA ASP A 13 0.45 19.41 14.22
C ASP A 13 1.91 18.94 14.26
N ALA A 14 2.54 18.84 13.10
CA ALA A 14 3.97 18.57 12.95
C ALA A 14 4.67 19.82 12.43
N SER A 15 4.68 20.89 13.23
CA SER A 15 5.59 22.03 13.02
C SER A 15 6.98 21.69 13.59
N GLY A 16 7.72 20.87 12.86
CA GLY A 16 9.14 20.61 13.06
C GLY A 16 9.88 20.88 11.77
N THR A 17 10.38 22.10 11.57
CA THR A 17 11.34 22.40 10.51
C THR A 17 12.64 21.66 10.79
N ALA A 18 12.82 20.51 10.18
CA ALA A 18 14.11 19.84 10.12
C ALA A 18 14.86 20.35 8.88
N ASP A 19 15.96 21.03 9.15
CA ASP A 19 16.95 21.49 8.19
C ASP A 19 17.53 20.26 7.45
N VAL A 20 17.14 20.09 6.17
CA VAL A 20 17.61 18.99 5.34
C VAL A 20 18.96 19.41 4.75
N GLY A 21 20.03 18.93 5.35
CA GLY A 21 21.37 19.07 4.80
C GLY A 21 21.43 18.54 3.37
N THR A 22 21.85 19.39 2.46
CA THR A 22 22.19 19.09 1.07
C THR A 22 23.17 17.92 1.00
N ILE A 23 22.75 16.81 0.40
CA ILE A 23 23.64 15.69 0.06
C ILE A 23 24.26 16.00 -1.29
N ASP A 24 25.58 16.29 -1.28
CA ASP A 24 26.40 16.44 -2.47
C ASP A 24 26.36 15.15 -3.31
N ARG A 25 25.97 15.30 -4.58
CA ARG A 25 26.14 14.28 -5.60
C ARG A 25 27.61 14.18 -5.96
N ALA A 26 28.26 13.10 -5.58
CA ALA A 26 29.54 12.71 -6.17
C ALA A 26 29.26 11.70 -7.30
N ASP A 27 29.59 12.12 -8.53
CA ASP A 27 29.77 11.26 -9.70
C ASP A 27 30.77 10.15 -9.41
N ALA A 28 30.42 8.92 -9.59
CA ALA A 28 31.36 7.81 -9.69
C ALA A 28 30.90 6.84 -10.78
N SER A 29 31.44 7.06 -11.97
CA SER A 29 31.54 6.03 -13.00
C SER A 29 32.60 5.01 -12.54
N VAL A 30 32.22 3.74 -12.40
CA VAL A 30 33.17 2.65 -12.18
C VAL A 30 32.85 1.50 -13.12
N ASP A 31 33.89 1.12 -13.88
CA ASP A 31 33.98 0.04 -14.84
C ASP A 31 33.64 -1.33 -14.22
N ALA A 32 33.00 -2.19 -15.01
CA ALA A 32 32.73 -3.58 -14.70
C ALA A 32 34.00 -4.46 -14.83
N PRO A 33 34.24 -5.40 -13.94
CA PRO A 33 35.06 -6.57 -14.23
C PRO A 33 34.24 -7.81 -14.55
N GLY A 34 34.71 -8.54 -15.53
CA GLY A 34 34.14 -9.77 -16.07
C GLY A 34 34.29 -11.01 -15.16
N PRO A 35 33.84 -12.18 -15.67
CA PRO A 35 33.49 -13.31 -14.85
C PRO A 35 34.67 -14.22 -14.53
N ASP A 36 34.67 -14.86 -13.37
CA ASP A 36 35.11 -16.23 -13.10
C ASP A 36 35.28 -16.46 -11.57
N ALA A 37 34.41 -17.23 -11.00
CA ALA A 37 34.72 -17.96 -9.76
C ALA A 37 33.90 -19.26 -9.70
N PRO A 38 34.51 -20.39 -9.25
CA PRO A 38 33.95 -21.74 -9.35
C PRO A 38 32.91 -22.01 -8.25
N GLY A 39 31.95 -22.86 -8.58
CA GLY A 39 30.88 -23.29 -7.70
C GLY A 39 31.38 -24.03 -6.46
N LEU A 40 30.76 -23.69 -5.33
CA LEU A 40 30.77 -24.48 -4.12
C LEU A 40 29.36 -25.01 -3.88
N ASP A 41 29.23 -26.33 -3.96
CA ASP A 41 28.00 -27.05 -3.58
C ASP A 41 27.70 -26.80 -2.10
N ALA A 42 26.59 -26.14 -1.79
CA ALA A 42 26.06 -26.04 -0.45
C ALA A 42 25.13 -27.23 -0.16
N PRO A 43 25.18 -27.86 1.02
CA PRO A 43 24.25 -28.92 1.39
C PRO A 43 22.83 -28.37 1.51
N GLY A 44 21.86 -29.06 0.92
CA GLY A 44 20.45 -28.71 0.95
C GLY A 44 19.94 -28.68 2.40
N LEU A 45 19.44 -27.50 2.79
CA LEU A 45 18.55 -27.37 3.91
C LEU A 45 17.14 -27.56 3.37
N ASP A 46 16.44 -28.59 3.87
CA ASP A 46 15.02 -28.79 3.59
C ASP A 46 14.26 -27.54 4.02
N ALA A 47 13.70 -26.82 3.04
CA ALA A 47 12.82 -25.70 3.27
C ALA A 47 11.53 -26.21 3.96
N PRO A 48 10.98 -25.47 4.95
CA PRO A 48 9.67 -25.81 5.49
C PRO A 48 8.63 -25.80 4.36
N ALA A 49 7.75 -26.80 4.34
CA ALA A 49 6.70 -26.97 3.35
C ALA A 49 5.90 -25.67 3.22
N SER A 50 5.90 -25.10 2.00
CA SER A 50 5.04 -23.96 1.67
C SER A 50 3.57 -24.38 1.80
N ARG A 51 2.71 -23.45 2.24
CA ARG A 51 1.23 -23.61 2.27
C ARG A 51 0.59 -23.87 0.88
N ASP A 52 1.38 -24.10 -0.15
CA ASP A 52 0.96 -24.23 -1.56
C ASP A 52 0.26 -25.55 -1.92
N ASP A 53 -0.01 -26.46 -0.96
CA ASP A 53 -0.66 -27.75 -1.21
C ASP A 53 -2.20 -27.76 -1.02
N ALA A 54 -2.86 -26.58 -1.03
CA ALA A 54 -4.30 -26.55 -1.26
C ALA A 54 -4.57 -26.75 -2.77
N PRO A 55 -5.55 -27.60 -3.15
CA PRO A 55 -5.88 -27.74 -4.57
C PRO A 55 -6.24 -26.35 -5.10
N SER A 56 -5.53 -25.89 -6.14
CA SER A 56 -5.79 -24.61 -6.79
C SER A 56 -7.23 -24.63 -7.32
N THR A 57 -8.16 -24.15 -6.54
CA THR A 57 -9.42 -23.68 -7.06
C THR A 57 -9.05 -22.55 -7.99
N GLY A 58 -9.44 -22.64 -9.27
CA GLY A 58 -9.14 -21.61 -10.27
C GLY A 58 -9.57 -20.23 -9.76
N LEU A 59 -8.96 -19.16 -10.28
CA LEU A 59 -9.28 -17.80 -9.88
C LEU A 59 -10.80 -17.54 -9.93
N LEU A 60 -11.31 -16.65 -9.09
CA LEU A 60 -12.75 -16.30 -9.09
C LEU A 60 -13.22 -15.86 -10.47
N ARG A 61 -12.42 -15.10 -11.21
CA ARG A 61 -12.72 -14.70 -12.59
C ARG A 61 -12.94 -15.86 -13.55
N ASP A 62 -12.29 -17.02 -13.32
CA ASP A 62 -12.45 -18.18 -14.19
C ASP A 62 -13.80 -18.87 -13.98
N ARG A 63 -14.40 -18.70 -12.77
CA ARG A 63 -15.78 -19.12 -12.45
C ARG A 63 -16.82 -18.06 -12.84
N HIS A 64 -16.40 -16.78 -12.94
CA HIS A 64 -17.25 -15.63 -13.21
C HIS A 64 -16.68 -14.77 -14.35
N PRO A 65 -16.69 -15.28 -15.61
CA PRO A 65 -16.21 -14.52 -16.76
C PRO A 65 -16.90 -13.16 -16.88
N GLY A 66 -16.12 -12.09 -17.04
CA GLY A 66 -16.65 -10.72 -17.08
C GLY A 66 -17.31 -10.25 -15.77
N ASP A 67 -16.98 -10.92 -14.67
CA ASP A 67 -17.56 -10.71 -13.32
C ASP A 67 -19.06 -11.02 -13.21
N GLU A 68 -19.66 -11.73 -14.17
CA GLU A 68 -21.06 -12.11 -14.12
C GLU A 68 -21.36 -13.02 -12.93
N GLY A 69 -22.23 -12.57 -12.01
CA GLY A 69 -22.59 -13.29 -10.80
C GLY A 69 -21.52 -13.34 -9.72
N LEU A 70 -20.39 -12.62 -9.89
CA LEU A 70 -19.29 -12.60 -8.93
C LEU A 70 -19.74 -12.06 -7.55
N ALA A 71 -20.63 -11.07 -7.52
CA ALA A 71 -21.16 -10.50 -6.29
C ALA A 71 -21.92 -11.51 -5.40
N ASP A 72 -22.41 -12.60 -5.97
CA ASP A 72 -23.15 -13.65 -5.28
C ASP A 72 -22.26 -14.85 -4.87
N ASP A 73 -20.98 -14.86 -5.25
CA ASP A 73 -20.05 -15.93 -4.84
C ASP A 73 -19.78 -15.85 -3.32
N PRO A 74 -19.87 -16.98 -2.59
CA PRO A 74 -19.68 -17.00 -1.13
C PRO A 74 -18.29 -16.57 -0.66
N ALA A 75 -17.27 -16.61 -1.53
CA ALA A 75 -15.95 -16.09 -1.25
C ALA A 75 -15.90 -14.55 -1.28
N VAL A 76 -16.84 -13.89 -1.96
CA VAL A 76 -16.85 -12.43 -2.11
C VAL A 76 -17.44 -11.77 -0.87
N LEU A 77 -16.70 -10.82 -0.34
CA LEU A 77 -17.03 -10.04 0.86
C LEU A 77 -17.59 -8.67 0.48
N PHE A 78 -17.14 -8.15 -0.65
CA PHE A 78 -17.56 -6.87 -1.21
C PHE A 78 -17.36 -6.87 -2.73
N PHE A 79 -18.27 -6.23 -3.45
CA PHE A 79 -18.21 -5.99 -4.89
C PHE A 79 -18.87 -4.64 -5.21
N ASP A 80 -18.21 -3.83 -6.04
CA ASP A 80 -18.80 -2.61 -6.60
C ASP A 80 -18.17 -2.30 -7.97
N ASP A 81 -19.02 -2.19 -8.99
CA ASP A 81 -18.71 -1.77 -10.35
C ASP A 81 -19.15 -0.31 -10.61
N PHE A 82 -19.60 0.39 -9.58
CA PHE A 82 -20.12 1.76 -9.61
C PHE A 82 -21.31 2.02 -10.54
N GLU A 83 -21.87 1.00 -11.23
CA GLU A 83 -22.99 1.16 -12.15
C GLU A 83 -24.28 1.61 -11.43
N SER A 84 -24.43 1.23 -10.18
CA SER A 84 -25.54 1.64 -9.30
C SER A 84 -25.27 2.93 -8.51
N GLY A 85 -24.17 3.61 -8.76
CA GLY A 85 -23.71 4.77 -7.99
C GLY A 85 -22.83 4.37 -6.81
N TRP A 86 -22.97 5.01 -5.65
CA TRP A 86 -22.11 4.80 -4.49
C TRP A 86 -22.22 3.43 -3.82
N GLY A 87 -23.18 2.61 -4.18
CA GLY A 87 -23.31 1.27 -3.64
C GLY A 87 -23.32 1.22 -2.10
N ARG A 88 -22.43 0.41 -1.52
CA ARG A 88 -22.31 0.21 -0.07
C ARG A 88 -21.18 1.02 0.59
N TRP A 89 -20.53 1.89 -0.15
CA TRP A 89 -19.48 2.72 0.41
C TRP A 89 -20.06 3.71 1.43
N ASP A 90 -19.40 3.78 2.57
CA ASP A 90 -19.62 4.84 3.56
C ASP A 90 -18.94 6.12 3.05
N ALA A 91 -19.52 6.75 2.06
CA ALA A 91 -19.00 7.97 1.49
C ALA A 91 -19.28 9.11 2.46
N PRO A 92 -18.26 9.88 2.85
CA PRO A 92 -18.51 11.10 3.60
C PRO A 92 -19.38 12.01 2.73
N SER A 93 -20.56 12.32 3.20
CA SER A 93 -21.54 13.19 2.51
C SER A 93 -21.02 14.59 2.22
N ALA A 94 -19.81 14.90 2.67
CA ALA A 94 -19.18 16.22 2.60
C ALA A 94 -18.19 16.36 1.44
N ASP A 95 -17.79 15.30 0.73
CA ASP A 95 -16.67 15.39 -0.21
C ASP A 95 -17.02 15.08 -1.68
N THR A 96 -18.24 15.42 -2.11
CA THR A 96 -18.64 15.35 -3.51
C THR A 96 -17.85 16.29 -4.44
N ALA A 97 -17.03 17.20 -3.88
CA ALA A 97 -16.17 18.07 -4.68
C ALA A 97 -14.92 17.32 -5.18
N HIS A 98 -14.46 16.29 -4.46
CA HIS A 98 -13.22 15.57 -4.77
C HIS A 98 -13.49 14.13 -5.24
N LEU A 99 -14.64 13.58 -4.89
CA LEU A 99 -14.96 12.18 -5.08
C LEU A 99 -16.39 12.02 -5.57
N PHE A 100 -16.59 11.45 -6.75
CA PHE A 100 -17.93 11.23 -7.31
C PHE A 100 -17.97 10.10 -8.33
N VAL A 101 -19.12 9.45 -8.44
CA VAL A 101 -19.38 8.48 -9.49
C VAL A 101 -19.87 9.21 -10.71
N GLU A 102 -19.23 9.02 -11.86
CA GLU A 102 -19.55 9.66 -13.13
C GLU A 102 -19.84 8.65 -14.24
N THR A 103 -20.63 9.06 -15.24
CA THR A 103 -20.74 8.35 -16.51
C THR A 103 -19.56 8.72 -17.39
N SER A 104 -18.92 7.74 -18.02
CA SER A 104 -17.69 7.93 -18.78
C SER A 104 -17.56 6.96 -19.94
N ASP A 105 -17.12 7.45 -21.11
CA ASP A 105 -16.78 6.61 -22.26
C ASP A 105 -15.47 5.83 -22.05
N VAL A 106 -14.75 6.13 -20.97
CA VAL A 106 -13.46 5.51 -20.62
C VAL A 106 -13.52 4.70 -19.34
N ALA A 107 -14.73 4.39 -18.84
CA ALA A 107 -14.90 3.43 -17.74
C ALA A 107 -14.22 2.10 -18.11
N HIS A 108 -13.66 1.39 -17.13
CA HIS A 108 -13.03 0.10 -17.39
C HIS A 108 -14.06 -0.90 -17.88
N ALA A 109 -15.21 -0.93 -17.25
CA ALA A 109 -16.36 -1.72 -17.68
C ALA A 109 -17.66 -0.93 -17.48
N GLY A 110 -18.73 -1.38 -18.16
CA GLY A 110 -20.03 -0.70 -18.07
C GLY A 110 -20.00 0.72 -18.61
N ALA A 111 -20.62 1.66 -17.88
CA ALA A 111 -20.74 3.06 -18.27
C ALA A 111 -20.36 4.05 -17.18
N ARG A 112 -20.03 3.59 -15.98
CA ARG A 112 -19.74 4.45 -14.82
C ARG A 112 -18.44 4.04 -14.14
N GLN A 113 -17.85 4.99 -13.47
CA GLN A 113 -16.60 4.83 -12.71
C GLN A 113 -16.58 5.78 -11.53
N LEU A 114 -15.78 5.48 -10.53
CA LEU A 114 -15.47 6.43 -9.46
C LEU A 114 -14.32 7.33 -9.89
N ARG A 115 -14.46 8.64 -9.69
CA ARG A 115 -13.39 9.63 -9.88
C ARG A 115 -13.00 10.26 -8.56
N ALA A 116 -11.70 10.24 -8.25
CA ALA A 116 -11.10 11.07 -7.20
C ALA A 116 -10.23 12.14 -7.86
N THR A 117 -10.45 13.40 -7.54
CA THR A 117 -9.70 14.54 -8.10
C THR A 117 -9.39 15.56 -7.02
N VAL A 118 -8.11 15.95 -6.90
CA VAL A 118 -7.64 16.99 -6.00
C VAL A 118 -6.82 18.00 -6.79
N THR A 119 -6.96 19.31 -6.52
CA THR A 119 -6.16 20.36 -7.15
C THR A 119 -5.17 20.97 -6.17
N HIS A 120 -4.06 21.49 -6.69
CA HIS A 120 -3.05 22.20 -5.89
C HIS A 120 -3.64 23.39 -5.13
N ASP A 121 -4.56 24.15 -5.75
CA ASP A 121 -5.17 25.31 -5.07
C ASP A 121 -6.01 24.90 -3.89
N GLN A 122 -6.73 23.78 -3.97
CA GLN A 122 -7.48 23.24 -2.82
C GLN A 122 -6.55 22.87 -1.66
N LEU A 123 -5.41 22.24 -1.95
CA LEU A 123 -4.40 21.93 -0.91
C LEU A 123 -3.77 23.17 -0.29
N ARG A 124 -3.64 24.26 -1.03
CA ARG A 124 -3.13 25.53 -0.49
C ARG A 124 -4.12 26.19 0.47
N ASP A 125 -5.41 26.00 0.25
CA ASP A 125 -6.45 26.51 1.14
C ASP A 125 -6.65 25.60 2.36
N ASP A 126 -6.47 24.28 2.20
CA ASP A 126 -6.64 23.28 3.24
C ASP A 126 -5.50 22.26 3.24
N MET A 127 -4.36 22.58 3.76
CA MET A 127 -3.09 21.80 3.81
C MET A 127 -3.20 20.27 3.63
N TYR A 128 -4.38 19.68 3.85
CA TYR A 128 -4.69 18.27 3.76
C TYR A 128 -6.04 18.05 3.09
N ILE A 129 -6.10 17.16 2.10
CA ILE A 129 -7.36 16.70 1.52
C ILE A 129 -7.34 15.19 1.48
N GLY A 130 -8.37 14.57 2.04
CA GLY A 130 -8.58 13.13 2.01
C GLY A 130 -10.00 12.83 1.55
N ALA A 131 -10.12 12.06 0.47
CA ALA A 131 -11.36 11.45 0.04
C ALA A 131 -11.21 9.94 0.27
N ALA A 132 -11.76 9.46 1.35
CA ALA A 132 -11.59 8.07 1.79
C ALA A 132 -12.94 7.38 1.95
N PRO A 133 -13.62 7.03 0.83
CA PRO A 133 -14.77 6.15 0.93
C PRO A 133 -14.28 4.83 1.51
N ARG A 134 -14.97 4.38 2.54
CA ARG A 134 -14.67 3.12 3.18
C ARG A 134 -15.82 2.15 3.07
N VAL A 135 -15.51 0.88 3.17
CA VAL A 135 -16.51 -0.16 3.29
C VAL A 135 -16.10 -1.15 4.37
N LEU A 136 -17.08 -1.55 5.16
CA LEU A 136 -16.97 -2.70 6.04
C LEU A 136 -17.21 -3.96 5.22
N LEU A 137 -16.29 -4.91 5.31
CA LEU A 137 -16.46 -6.23 4.72
C LEU A 137 -17.67 -6.93 5.35
N SER A 138 -18.34 -7.80 4.60
CA SER A 138 -19.52 -8.53 5.08
C SER A 138 -19.25 -9.37 6.34
N ARG A 139 -18.00 -9.75 6.56
CA ARG A 139 -17.47 -10.38 7.77
C ARG A 139 -15.97 -10.16 7.88
N PRO A 140 -15.38 -10.15 9.10
CA PRO A 140 -13.92 -10.15 9.27
C PRO A 140 -13.30 -11.47 8.79
N VAL A 141 -12.08 -11.41 8.24
CA VAL A 141 -11.37 -12.57 7.66
C VAL A 141 -9.87 -12.54 7.96
N PRO A 142 -9.21 -13.71 8.10
CA PRO A 142 -7.77 -13.79 8.26
C PRO A 142 -7.02 -13.65 6.93
N ASP A 143 -7.64 -14.04 5.82
CA ASP A 143 -7.08 -13.96 4.48
C ASP A 143 -7.99 -13.06 3.64
N LEU A 144 -7.40 -12.05 3.01
CA LEU A 144 -8.12 -11.07 2.20
C LEU A 144 -7.41 -10.87 0.88
N TYR A 145 -8.15 -11.02 -0.22
CA TYR A 145 -7.73 -10.61 -1.55
C TYR A 145 -8.57 -9.43 -1.99
N VAL A 146 -7.94 -8.41 -2.54
CA VAL A 146 -8.64 -7.26 -3.11
C VAL A 146 -8.15 -7.00 -4.51
N ARG A 147 -9.07 -6.96 -5.47
CA ARG A 147 -8.82 -6.53 -6.84
C ARG A 147 -9.53 -5.21 -7.09
N LEU A 148 -8.89 -4.33 -7.80
CA LEU A 148 -9.50 -3.12 -8.37
C LEU A 148 -8.82 -2.77 -9.69
N HIS A 149 -9.55 -2.03 -10.54
CA HIS A 149 -8.96 -1.35 -11.68
C HIS A 149 -8.76 0.12 -11.33
N ALA A 150 -7.58 0.66 -11.66
CA ALA A 150 -7.26 2.06 -11.43
C ALA A 150 -6.63 2.67 -12.68
N ARG A 151 -6.85 3.98 -12.88
CA ARG A 151 -6.24 4.74 -13.97
C ARG A 151 -5.77 6.08 -13.42
N PHE A 152 -4.47 6.31 -13.45
CA PHE A 152 -3.84 7.56 -13.06
C PHE A 152 -3.79 8.50 -14.26
N VAL A 153 -4.48 9.64 -14.17
CA VAL A 153 -4.67 10.54 -15.30
C VAL A 153 -3.52 11.53 -15.41
N GLY A 154 -2.84 11.55 -16.55
CA GLY A 154 -1.79 12.50 -16.89
C GLY A 154 -0.58 12.47 -15.94
N ILE A 155 0.30 13.44 -16.08
CA ILE A 155 1.48 13.59 -15.21
C ILE A 155 1.10 14.46 -14.04
N ALA A 156 0.92 13.86 -12.87
CA ALA A 156 0.51 14.54 -11.65
C ALA A 156 1.15 13.91 -10.41
N PRO A 157 1.29 14.64 -9.29
CA PRO A 157 1.65 14.05 -8.01
C PRO A 157 0.70 12.92 -7.62
N ASN A 158 1.24 11.85 -7.05
CA ASN A 158 0.44 10.76 -6.50
C ASN A 158 -0.07 11.11 -5.10
N PRO A 159 -1.13 10.46 -4.60
CA PRO A 159 -1.56 10.62 -3.21
C PRO A 159 -0.45 10.25 -2.24
N HIS A 160 -0.47 10.85 -1.06
CA HIS A 160 0.43 10.50 0.03
C HIS A 160 0.09 9.13 0.61
N HIS A 161 -1.20 8.81 0.73
CA HIS A 161 -1.75 7.48 1.00
C HIS A 161 -2.84 7.18 -0.01
N TRP A 162 -2.95 5.91 -0.43
CA TRP A 162 -3.83 5.59 -1.54
C TRP A 162 -4.90 4.53 -1.20
N ILE A 163 -4.57 3.25 -1.09
CA ILE A 163 -5.56 2.22 -0.79
C ILE A 163 -5.24 1.63 0.58
N ARG A 164 -6.18 1.70 1.51
CA ARG A 164 -5.96 1.25 2.88
C ARG A 164 -6.76 0.00 3.21
N PHE A 165 -6.12 -0.87 3.94
CA PHE A 165 -6.69 -2.08 4.52
C PHE A 165 -6.49 -2.03 6.02
N ALA A 166 -7.58 -2.23 6.78
CA ALA A 166 -7.49 -2.23 8.23
C ALA A 166 -8.03 -3.54 8.82
N ALA A 167 -7.32 -4.01 9.82
CA ALA A 167 -7.69 -5.15 10.65
C ALA A 167 -7.79 -4.71 12.10
N GLY A 168 -8.66 -5.33 12.89
CA GLY A 168 -8.73 -5.04 14.31
C GLY A 168 -10.11 -5.23 14.91
N ASP A 169 -10.22 -4.91 16.19
CA ASP A 169 -11.48 -4.90 16.92
C ASP A 169 -12.37 -3.70 16.53
N ALA A 170 -13.56 -3.61 17.14
CA ALA A 170 -14.51 -2.53 16.87
C ALA A 170 -14.02 -1.15 17.35
N GLY A 171 -13.00 -1.09 18.20
CA GLY A 171 -12.44 0.13 18.77
C GLY A 171 -11.20 0.63 18.06
N PHE A 172 -10.58 -0.18 17.22
CA PHE A 172 -9.36 0.19 16.52
C PHE A 172 -9.62 1.24 15.44
N SER A 173 -8.81 2.29 15.46
CA SER A 173 -8.78 3.34 14.43
C SER A 173 -7.45 3.28 13.68
N SER A 174 -7.50 3.21 12.36
CA SER A 174 -6.33 3.28 11.49
C SER A 174 -5.79 4.72 11.31
N SER A 175 -6.35 5.70 12.01
CA SER A 175 -5.91 7.10 11.95
C SER A 175 -5.17 7.51 13.23
N GLY A 176 -4.24 8.48 13.10
CA GLY A 176 -3.58 9.08 14.25
C GLY A 176 -2.49 8.23 14.90
N LEU A 177 -1.92 7.25 14.18
CA LEU A 177 -0.90 6.34 14.71
C LEU A 177 0.54 6.85 14.50
N ALA A 178 0.75 8.06 13.97
CA ALA A 178 2.09 8.63 13.83
C ALA A 178 2.87 8.59 15.15
N ASN A 179 4.11 8.09 15.10
CA ASN A 179 4.97 7.84 16.27
C ASN A 179 4.46 6.76 17.26
N THR A 180 3.52 5.91 16.85
CA THR A 180 2.95 4.86 17.70
C THR A 180 3.13 3.50 17.02
N VAL A 181 3.53 2.49 17.79
CA VAL A 181 3.48 1.09 17.35
C VAL A 181 2.09 0.56 17.71
N PRO A 182 1.32 0.03 16.76
CA PRO A 182 0.03 -0.58 17.07
C PRO A 182 0.22 -1.74 18.05
N PRO A 183 -0.59 -1.85 19.11
CA PRO A 183 -0.58 -3.03 19.95
C PRO A 183 -1.17 -4.21 19.17
N GLY A 184 -0.54 -5.38 19.28
CA GLY A 184 -0.92 -6.56 18.51
C GLY A 184 -2.30 -7.13 18.82
N ASP A 185 -2.89 -6.72 19.95
CA ASP A 185 -4.22 -7.13 20.44
C ASP A 185 -5.37 -6.22 19.99
N GLN A 186 -5.09 -5.11 19.30
CA GLN A 186 -6.14 -4.16 18.87
C GLN A 186 -6.32 -4.07 17.37
N GLY A 187 -5.21 -4.02 16.63
CA GLY A 187 -5.30 -3.93 15.18
C GLY A 187 -4.02 -3.48 14.50
N PHE A 188 -4.06 -3.46 13.19
CA PHE A 188 -3.02 -2.98 12.31
C PHE A 188 -3.66 -2.47 11.00
N TRP A 189 -2.87 -1.76 10.20
CA TRP A 189 -3.29 -1.35 8.86
C TRP A 189 -2.09 -1.22 7.94
N PHE A 190 -2.35 -1.26 6.65
CA PHE A 190 -1.38 -0.91 5.64
C PHE A 190 -2.06 -0.27 4.44
N ASP A 191 -1.26 0.53 3.75
CA ASP A 191 -1.63 1.16 2.49
C ASP A 191 -0.87 0.49 1.34
N TRP A 192 -1.48 0.52 0.17
CA TRP A 192 -0.83 0.30 -1.11
C TRP A 192 -0.66 1.65 -1.76
N ASP A 193 0.56 2.18 -1.72
CA ASP A 193 0.88 3.54 -2.14
C ASP A 193 1.59 3.57 -3.49
N ALA A 194 1.31 4.59 -4.30
CA ALA A 194 1.97 4.84 -5.57
C ALA A 194 3.13 5.82 -5.41
N SER A 195 4.34 5.44 -5.84
CA SER A 195 5.54 6.27 -5.80
C SER A 195 5.60 7.25 -6.97
N LEU A 196 6.57 8.17 -6.92
CA LEU A 196 6.87 9.11 -8.01
C LEU A 196 7.41 8.42 -9.28
N GLU A 197 8.04 7.26 -9.11
CA GLU A 197 8.53 6.43 -10.21
C GLU A 197 7.43 5.60 -10.87
N ASN A 198 6.16 5.82 -10.52
CA ASN A 198 5.02 5.00 -10.92
C ASN A 198 5.18 3.52 -10.50
N THR A 199 5.86 3.27 -9.40
CA THR A 199 5.90 1.94 -8.76
C THR A 199 5.00 1.96 -7.53
N PHE A 200 4.69 0.79 -7.01
CA PHE A 200 3.87 0.64 -5.82
C PHE A 200 4.68 0.12 -4.63
N SER A 201 4.19 0.38 -3.44
CA SER A 201 4.74 -0.16 -2.20
C SER A 201 3.66 -0.42 -1.18
N PHE A 202 3.89 -1.40 -0.32
CA PHE A 202 3.14 -1.51 0.93
C PHE A 202 3.75 -0.54 1.96
N TYR A 203 2.88 0.13 2.70
CA TYR A 203 3.24 0.98 3.82
C TYR A 203 2.42 0.53 5.02
N ALA A 204 3.07 -0.01 6.04
CA ALA A 204 2.40 -0.79 7.08
C ALA A 204 2.65 -0.25 8.49
N TYR A 205 1.57 -0.11 9.28
CA TYR A 205 1.60 0.03 10.73
C TYR A 205 1.17 -1.29 11.35
N TRP A 206 2.09 -1.94 12.06
CA TRP A 206 1.89 -3.29 12.55
C TRP A 206 2.63 -3.56 13.87
N PHE A 207 2.31 -4.66 14.54
CA PHE A 207 2.75 -4.97 15.90
C PHE A 207 4.28 -5.02 16.07
N ARG A 208 5.02 -5.48 15.07
CA ARG A 208 6.50 -5.56 15.11
C ARG A 208 7.17 -4.55 14.17
N MET A 209 6.52 -3.44 13.88
CA MET A 209 7.08 -2.43 13.00
C MET A 209 8.40 -1.86 13.53
N ARG A 210 9.27 -1.49 12.62
CA ARG A 210 10.58 -0.91 12.90
C ARG A 210 10.52 0.62 12.86
N SER A 211 11.42 1.23 13.65
CA SER A 211 11.55 2.68 13.73
C SER A 211 12.41 3.25 12.60
N GLY A 212 12.07 4.42 12.10
CA GLY A 212 12.90 5.22 11.20
C GLY A 212 14.12 5.87 11.88
N ARG A 213 14.23 5.79 13.22
CA ARG A 213 15.27 6.50 13.98
C ARG A 213 16.67 5.88 13.86
N CYS A 214 16.79 4.56 14.10
CA CYS A 214 18.04 3.83 14.15
C CYS A 214 18.24 2.95 12.91
N ASN A 215 19.46 2.74 12.45
CA ASN A 215 19.73 1.87 11.30
C ASN A 215 19.19 0.44 11.48
N ASP A 216 19.16 -0.05 12.71
CA ASP A 216 18.59 -1.35 13.09
C ASP A 216 17.08 -1.32 13.40
N GLY A 217 16.44 -0.14 13.29
CA GLY A 217 15.02 0.03 13.54
C GLY A 217 14.58 0.04 15.00
N THR A 218 15.49 0.20 15.96
CA THR A 218 15.20 0.02 17.41
C THR A 218 14.71 1.27 18.14
N ALA A 219 14.83 2.46 17.58
CA ALA A 219 14.50 3.75 18.23
C ALA A 219 15.29 4.09 19.51
N VAL A 220 16.42 3.40 19.80
CA VAL A 220 17.24 3.65 20.98
C VAL A 220 18.03 4.96 20.82
N PRO A 221 17.89 5.95 21.73
CA PRO A 221 18.66 7.19 21.65
C PRO A 221 20.17 6.96 21.59
N GLY A 222 20.85 7.63 20.64
CA GLY A 222 22.29 7.52 20.44
C GLY A 222 22.73 6.24 19.69
N CYS A 223 21.80 5.51 19.08
CA CYS A 223 22.10 4.38 18.20
C CYS A 223 22.85 4.82 16.91
N ALA A 224 23.42 3.85 16.19
CA ALA A 224 23.97 4.11 14.87
C ALA A 224 22.88 4.62 13.92
N GLY A 225 23.12 5.75 13.25
CA GLY A 225 22.18 6.36 12.34
C GLY A 225 20.98 7.05 13.01
N ASP A 226 21.10 7.47 14.28
CA ASP A 226 20.07 8.18 15.01
C ASP A 226 19.58 9.42 14.24
N GLN A 227 18.28 9.44 13.87
CA GLN A 227 17.62 10.55 13.18
C GLN A 227 16.95 11.55 14.15
N GLY A 228 17.14 11.38 15.47
CA GLY A 228 16.57 12.28 16.47
C GLY A 228 15.11 11.97 16.82
N THR A 229 14.15 12.77 16.34
CA THR A 229 12.75 12.74 16.82
C THR A 229 11.82 11.81 16.07
N THR A 230 12.19 11.31 14.90
CA THR A 230 11.34 10.42 14.12
C THR A 230 11.46 8.98 14.64
N TYR A 231 10.40 8.47 15.24
CA TYR A 231 10.38 7.12 15.81
C TYR A 231 9.71 6.11 14.90
N TYR A 232 8.39 6.16 14.81
CA TYR A 232 7.55 5.17 14.13
C TYR A 232 6.60 5.87 13.18
N TYR A 233 6.89 5.73 11.91
CA TYR A 233 6.01 5.95 10.78
C TYR A 233 5.94 4.61 10.04
N GLY A 234 4.99 4.33 9.20
CA GLY A 234 4.81 3.00 8.61
C GLY A 234 6.06 2.40 8.00
N ASN A 235 6.19 1.09 8.07
CA ASN A 235 7.29 0.39 7.38
C ASN A 235 6.99 0.24 5.89
N THR A 236 8.02 0.44 5.05
CA THR A 236 7.88 0.41 3.59
C THR A 236 8.46 -0.88 3.01
N PHE A 237 7.67 -1.52 2.12
CA PHE A 237 8.03 -2.73 1.40
C PHE A 237 7.73 -2.53 -0.09
N VAL A 238 8.78 -2.41 -0.90
CA VAL A 238 8.64 -2.23 -2.36
C VAL A 238 8.75 -3.60 -3.04
N PRO A 239 7.70 -4.10 -3.71
CA PRO A 239 7.79 -5.35 -4.45
C PRO A 239 8.90 -5.30 -5.50
N PRO A 240 9.77 -6.34 -5.57
CA PRO A 240 10.99 -6.30 -6.38
C PRO A 240 10.76 -6.46 -7.88
N ASP A 241 9.68 -7.11 -8.30
CA ASP A 241 9.47 -7.58 -9.68
C ASP A 241 8.52 -6.66 -10.48
N GLN A 242 8.37 -5.41 -10.07
CA GLN A 242 7.61 -4.42 -10.84
C GLN A 242 8.34 -4.08 -12.15
N ALA A 243 7.56 -3.77 -13.20
CA ALA A 243 8.11 -3.36 -14.49
C ALA A 243 9.07 -2.17 -14.35
N GLU A 244 10.16 -2.18 -15.12
CA GLU A 244 11.07 -1.04 -15.21
C GLU A 244 10.30 0.18 -15.72
N GLY A 245 10.40 1.29 -14.99
CA GLY A 245 9.61 2.50 -15.25
C GLY A 245 8.22 2.52 -14.64
N GLY A 246 7.83 1.45 -13.92
CA GLY A 246 6.57 1.38 -13.18
C GLY A 246 5.34 1.20 -14.08
N PHE A 247 4.16 1.59 -13.57
CA PHE A 247 2.90 1.52 -14.30
C PHE A 247 2.76 2.66 -15.33
N GLU A 248 2.02 2.38 -16.41
CA GLU A 248 1.71 3.40 -17.42
C GLU A 248 0.52 4.26 -16.99
N ARG A 249 0.69 5.60 -17.09
CA ARG A 249 -0.41 6.54 -16.86
C ARG A 249 -1.35 6.58 -18.06
N ASP A 250 -2.57 7.04 -17.81
CA ASP A 250 -3.64 7.11 -18.82
C ASP A 250 -4.09 5.74 -19.37
N GLN A 251 -3.66 4.64 -18.71
CA GLN A 251 -4.12 3.28 -18.97
C GLN A 251 -4.80 2.72 -17.72
N TRP A 252 -5.79 1.87 -17.91
CA TRP A 252 -6.34 1.07 -16.85
C TRP A 252 -5.33 -0.01 -16.46
N ILE A 253 -5.09 -0.14 -15.19
CA ILE A 253 -4.26 -1.18 -14.57
C ILE A 253 -5.13 -1.99 -13.63
N CYS A 254 -5.01 -3.30 -13.68
CA CYS A 254 -5.61 -4.19 -12.72
C CYS A 254 -4.63 -4.43 -11.58
N LEU A 255 -5.03 -4.15 -10.38
CA LEU A 255 -4.28 -4.41 -9.17
C LEU A 255 -4.97 -5.48 -8.36
N GLU A 256 -4.24 -6.50 -7.94
CA GLU A 256 -4.71 -7.47 -6.97
C GLU A 256 -3.71 -7.58 -5.82
N LEU A 257 -4.21 -7.56 -4.61
CA LEU A 257 -3.42 -7.66 -3.37
C LEU A 257 -3.92 -8.85 -2.56
N GLY A 258 -2.98 -9.67 -2.09
CA GLY A 258 -3.24 -10.78 -1.17
C GLY A 258 -2.62 -10.47 0.19
N MET A 259 -3.36 -10.73 1.25
CA MET A 259 -3.00 -10.35 2.60
C MET A 259 -3.39 -11.46 3.58
N HIS A 260 -2.41 -11.93 4.34
CA HIS A 260 -2.57 -13.05 5.24
C HIS A 260 -2.12 -12.65 6.64
N VAL A 261 -3.01 -12.72 7.63
CA VAL A 261 -2.59 -12.50 9.02
C VAL A 261 -1.74 -13.68 9.50
N ASN A 262 -0.90 -13.41 10.48
CA ASN A 262 -0.07 -14.45 11.10
C ASN A 262 -0.88 -15.38 12.03
N THR A 263 -0.40 -16.61 12.22
CA THR A 263 -0.73 -17.44 13.37
C THR A 263 -0.22 -16.74 14.63
N VAL A 264 -1.03 -16.63 15.67
CA VAL A 264 -0.64 -15.93 16.90
C VAL A 264 0.64 -16.50 17.48
N GLY A 265 1.62 -15.63 17.67
CA GLY A 265 2.96 -15.99 18.19
C GLY A 265 3.96 -16.43 17.09
N GLU A 266 3.55 -16.48 15.82
CA GLU A 266 4.42 -16.83 14.70
C GLU A 266 4.56 -15.63 13.76
N SER A 267 5.67 -15.58 12.99
CA SER A 267 5.91 -14.57 11.97
C SER A 267 5.57 -15.11 10.57
N ASP A 268 4.40 -15.74 10.42
CA ASP A 268 3.98 -16.41 9.18
C ASP A 268 2.98 -15.58 8.34
N GLY A 269 2.69 -14.34 8.73
CA GLY A 269 1.90 -13.41 7.96
C GLY A 269 2.60 -12.99 6.66
N ALA A 270 1.81 -12.64 5.63
CA ALA A 270 2.34 -12.30 4.31
C ALA A 270 1.52 -11.22 3.59
N LEU A 271 2.20 -10.49 2.69
CA LEU A 271 1.64 -9.55 1.72
C LEU A 271 2.08 -9.96 0.31
N GLU A 272 1.15 -9.96 -0.64
CA GLU A 272 1.37 -10.33 -2.03
C GLU A 272 0.75 -9.30 -2.97
N ALA A 273 1.33 -9.11 -4.16
CA ALA A 273 0.78 -8.19 -5.14
C ALA A 273 0.92 -8.69 -6.56
N TRP A 274 -0.09 -8.40 -7.36
CA TRP A 274 -0.13 -8.63 -8.80
C TRP A 274 -0.56 -7.35 -9.53
N ILE A 275 0.06 -7.10 -10.67
CA ILE A 275 -0.31 -6.04 -11.60
C ILE A 275 -0.62 -6.72 -12.93
N ASP A 276 -1.84 -6.52 -13.47
CA ASP A 276 -2.33 -7.14 -14.70
C ASP A 276 -2.13 -8.69 -14.70
N ASP A 277 -2.43 -9.34 -13.57
CA ASP A 277 -2.24 -10.77 -13.28
C ASP A 277 -0.77 -11.21 -13.14
N VAL A 278 0.20 -10.34 -13.36
CA VAL A 278 1.61 -10.67 -13.19
C VAL A 278 2.02 -10.48 -11.74
N PRO A 279 2.54 -11.50 -11.04
CA PRO A 279 3.03 -11.33 -9.68
C PRO A 279 4.21 -10.34 -9.68
N VAL A 280 4.18 -9.35 -8.79
CA VAL A 280 5.23 -8.33 -8.67
C VAL A 280 6.02 -8.43 -7.38
N GLY A 281 5.58 -9.27 -6.45
CA GLY A 281 6.33 -9.58 -5.24
C GLY A 281 5.45 -10.16 -4.14
N ARG A 282 6.13 -10.88 -3.26
CA ARG A 282 5.61 -11.40 -2.02
C ARG A 282 6.57 -11.06 -0.90
N PHE A 283 6.02 -10.66 0.23
CA PHE A 283 6.74 -10.50 1.50
C PHE A 283 6.12 -11.46 2.51
N GLY A 284 6.87 -12.49 2.88
CA GLY A 284 6.43 -13.52 3.80
C GLY A 284 7.62 -14.30 4.34
N PRO A 285 7.41 -15.35 5.15
CA PRO A 285 8.49 -16.12 5.71
C PRO A 285 9.47 -16.63 4.64
N GLY A 286 10.74 -16.24 4.75
CA GLY A 286 11.80 -16.67 3.85
C GLY A 286 11.97 -15.85 2.57
N GLU A 287 11.04 -14.98 2.21
CA GLU A 287 11.10 -14.19 0.99
C GLU A 287 10.50 -12.76 1.11
N PRO A 288 11.04 -11.77 0.36
CA PRO A 288 12.25 -11.89 -0.46
C PRO A 288 13.51 -11.90 0.41
N VAL A 289 14.65 -12.27 -0.17
CA VAL A 289 15.97 -12.04 0.46
C VAL A 289 16.30 -10.56 0.36
N GLY A 290 16.68 -9.92 1.47
CA GLY A 290 16.90 -8.48 1.50
C GLY A 290 17.50 -7.99 2.81
N THR A 291 17.50 -6.67 3.00
CA THR A 291 18.11 -6.02 4.15
C THR A 291 17.17 -4.95 4.72
N TRP A 292 17.01 -4.97 6.03
CA TRP A 292 16.41 -3.85 6.72
C TRP A 292 17.40 -2.69 6.86
N LEU A 293 16.93 -1.50 6.52
CA LEU A 293 17.57 -0.25 6.91
C LEU A 293 16.49 0.68 7.48
N ARG A 294 16.54 0.89 8.79
CA ARG A 294 15.51 1.63 9.53
C ARG A 294 14.13 0.99 9.36
N ASP A 295 13.15 1.75 8.91
CA ASP A 295 11.75 1.41 8.65
C ASP A 295 11.48 0.84 7.26
N ARG A 296 12.53 0.60 6.46
CA ARG A 296 12.39 0.10 5.10
C ARG A 296 13.10 -1.24 4.91
N PHE A 297 12.39 -2.20 4.31
CA PHE A 297 13.00 -3.43 3.82
C PHE A 297 13.41 -3.27 2.35
N HIS A 298 14.65 -3.61 2.04
CA HIS A 298 15.25 -3.50 0.71
C HIS A 298 15.43 -4.90 0.12
N PRO A 299 14.53 -5.39 -0.75
CA PRO A 299 14.74 -6.63 -1.49
C PRO A 299 16.05 -6.59 -2.28
N GLY A 300 16.80 -7.69 -2.30
CA GLY A 300 18.11 -7.77 -2.93
C GLY A 300 19.23 -7.05 -2.17
N GLY A 301 18.92 -6.35 -1.09
CA GLY A 301 19.87 -5.58 -0.30
C GLY A 301 19.91 -4.09 -0.67
N CYS A 302 20.87 -3.36 -0.10
CA CYS A 302 21.07 -1.95 -0.36
C CYS A 302 22.57 -1.58 -0.37
N SER A 303 22.92 -0.47 -1.04
CA SER A 303 24.30 -0.04 -1.23
C SER A 303 24.81 0.99 -0.22
N PHE A 304 23.97 1.37 0.77
CA PHE A 304 24.39 2.33 1.79
C PHE A 304 25.35 1.68 2.80
N SER A 305 26.29 2.44 3.34
CA SER A 305 27.27 1.93 4.31
C SER A 305 26.68 1.36 5.62
N ALA A 306 25.41 1.66 5.87
CA ALA A 306 24.66 1.15 7.02
C ALA A 306 23.93 -0.18 6.73
N CYS A 307 23.93 -0.65 5.47
CA CYS A 307 23.28 -1.90 5.11
C CYS A 307 24.07 -3.11 5.61
N THR A 308 23.35 -4.13 6.05
CA THR A 308 23.90 -5.44 6.41
C THR A 308 23.82 -6.39 5.23
N GLU A 309 24.44 -7.56 5.33
CA GLU A 309 24.26 -8.62 4.34
C GLU A 309 22.77 -8.99 4.22
N PRO A 310 22.28 -9.22 3.00
CA PRO A 310 20.90 -9.62 2.78
C PRO A 310 20.58 -10.97 3.46
N VAL A 311 19.42 -11.04 4.07
CA VAL A 311 18.88 -12.24 4.71
C VAL A 311 17.44 -12.49 4.22
N PRO A 312 16.93 -13.74 4.31
CA PRO A 312 15.51 -13.99 4.07
C PRO A 312 14.63 -13.12 4.97
N PHE A 313 13.55 -12.58 4.43
CA PHE A 313 12.58 -11.82 5.22
C PHE A 313 11.96 -12.72 6.29
N GLU A 314 11.82 -12.17 7.50
CA GLU A 314 11.33 -12.94 8.66
C GLU A 314 9.84 -13.27 8.62
N GLY A 315 9.07 -12.66 7.72
CA GLY A 315 7.61 -12.70 7.72
C GLY A 315 7.00 -11.65 8.65
N PHE A 316 5.67 -11.59 8.70
CA PHE A 316 4.96 -10.64 9.53
C PHE A 316 4.34 -11.27 10.77
N GLU A 317 4.50 -10.63 11.93
CA GLU A 317 3.70 -10.85 13.13
C GLU A 317 2.79 -9.62 13.30
N PHE A 318 1.69 -9.55 12.51
CA PHE A 318 0.77 -8.42 12.50
C PHE A 318 -0.01 -8.28 13.80
N ARG A 319 -0.35 -9.40 14.42
CA ARG A 319 -1.27 -9.49 15.56
C ARG A 319 -0.77 -10.45 16.64
N SER A 320 -1.26 -10.25 17.87
CA SER A 320 -1.03 -11.13 19.02
C SER A 320 -2.30 -11.82 19.52
N GLU A 321 -3.47 -11.53 18.91
CA GLU A 321 -4.77 -12.12 19.25
C GLU A 321 -5.51 -12.59 17.98
N GLU A 322 -6.27 -13.69 18.10
CA GLU A 322 -6.93 -14.36 16.97
C GLU A 322 -8.09 -13.55 16.36
N ASP A 323 -8.71 -12.65 17.11
CA ASP A 323 -9.84 -11.84 16.69
C ASP A 323 -9.45 -10.54 15.95
N VAL A 324 -8.15 -10.24 15.86
CA VAL A 324 -7.62 -9.16 15.01
C VAL A 324 -7.60 -9.63 13.57
N LEU A 325 -8.65 -9.30 12.81
CA LEU A 325 -8.93 -9.77 11.45
C LEU A 325 -9.19 -8.59 10.51
N PHE A 326 -8.96 -8.78 9.20
CA PHE A 326 -9.31 -7.78 8.18
C PHE A 326 -10.81 -7.51 8.19
N LYS A 327 -11.19 -6.24 8.23
CA LYS A 327 -12.59 -5.81 8.34
C LYS A 327 -12.97 -4.64 7.45
N GLU A 328 -12.00 -3.83 7.01
CA GLU A 328 -12.25 -2.57 6.31
C GLU A 328 -11.35 -2.40 5.09
N LEU A 329 -11.91 -1.82 4.04
CA LEU A 329 -11.24 -1.34 2.84
C LEU A 329 -11.55 0.14 2.66
N PHE A 330 -10.54 0.93 2.32
CA PHE A 330 -10.66 2.36 1.97
C PHE A 330 -10.02 2.62 0.60
N LEU A 331 -10.62 3.49 -0.18
CA LEU A 331 -9.96 4.12 -1.31
C LEU A 331 -9.45 5.50 -0.84
N ASP A 332 -8.34 5.50 -0.08
CA ASP A 332 -7.80 6.67 0.62
C ASP A 332 -6.97 7.56 -0.32
N SER A 333 -7.65 8.37 -1.13
CA SER A 333 -6.97 9.38 -1.96
C SER A 333 -6.57 10.58 -1.09
N TYR A 334 -5.59 10.37 -0.20
CA TYR A 334 -5.13 11.38 0.74
C TYR A 334 -3.92 12.15 0.21
N TYR A 335 -4.02 13.48 0.22
CA TYR A 335 -2.98 14.40 -0.22
C TYR A 335 -2.57 15.37 0.88
N GLN A 336 -1.29 15.72 0.90
CA GLN A 336 -0.73 16.79 1.74
C GLN A 336 0.00 17.80 0.87
N LEU A 337 -0.07 19.08 1.21
CA LEU A 337 0.54 20.14 0.43
C LEU A 337 2.06 19.98 0.28
N ASP A 338 2.78 19.68 1.36
CA ASP A 338 4.23 19.54 1.36
C ASP A 338 4.71 18.31 0.55
N THR A 339 3.96 17.21 0.59
CA THR A 339 4.24 16.02 -0.24
C THR A 339 3.90 16.28 -1.71
N TRP A 340 2.83 17.00 -1.98
CA TRP A 340 2.46 17.43 -3.33
C TRP A 340 3.56 18.29 -3.96
N GLU A 341 4.01 19.34 -3.25
CA GLU A 341 5.04 20.25 -3.76
C GLU A 341 6.37 19.54 -4.01
N ARG A 342 6.82 18.68 -3.10
CA ARG A 342 8.02 17.83 -3.33
C ARG A 342 7.89 16.94 -4.55
N SER A 343 6.72 16.30 -4.70
CA SER A 343 6.42 15.44 -5.87
C SER A 343 6.44 16.23 -7.17
N ARG A 344 5.86 17.42 -7.16
CA ARG A 344 5.84 18.33 -8.31
C ARG A 344 7.26 18.77 -8.70
N ASP A 345 8.06 19.18 -7.72
CA ASP A 345 9.45 19.59 -7.95
C ASP A 345 10.29 18.44 -8.53
N GLU A 346 10.11 17.23 -8.04
CA GLU A 346 10.78 16.04 -8.58
C GLU A 346 10.37 15.78 -10.03
N LEU A 347 9.07 15.84 -10.37
CA LEU A 347 8.60 15.70 -11.75
C LEU A 347 9.22 16.77 -12.67
N VAL A 348 9.27 18.02 -12.21
CA VAL A 348 9.91 19.13 -12.95
C VAL A 348 11.42 18.88 -13.12
N SER A 349 12.12 18.37 -12.12
CA SER A 349 13.55 18.06 -12.20
C SER A 349 13.88 17.00 -13.26
N ARG A 350 12.92 16.11 -13.54
CA ARG A 350 12.98 15.11 -14.63
C ARG A 350 12.59 15.67 -16.00
N GLY A 351 12.30 16.96 -16.10
CA GLY A 351 11.88 17.62 -17.35
C GLY A 351 10.43 17.38 -17.73
N LEU A 352 9.60 16.90 -16.78
CA LEU A 352 8.18 16.70 -16.97
C LEU A 352 7.40 17.98 -16.60
N THR A 353 6.20 18.13 -17.15
CA THR A 353 5.29 19.23 -16.81
C THR A 353 4.11 18.65 -16.03
N PRO A 354 4.12 18.76 -14.69
CA PRO A 354 3.03 18.22 -13.89
C PRO A 354 1.75 19.04 -14.03
N MET A 355 0.62 18.35 -13.98
CA MET A 355 -0.71 18.96 -13.94
C MET A 355 -0.95 19.61 -12.57
N GLU A 356 -1.78 20.65 -12.54
CA GLU A 356 -2.24 21.30 -11.28
C GLU A 356 -3.38 20.53 -10.59
N SER A 357 -3.76 19.38 -11.14
CA SER A 357 -4.73 18.46 -10.55
C SER A 357 -4.23 17.04 -10.64
N SER A 358 -4.46 16.25 -9.60
CA SER A 358 -4.29 14.81 -9.62
C SER A 358 -5.66 14.15 -9.70
N THR A 359 -5.81 13.23 -10.63
CA THR A 359 -7.04 12.47 -10.83
C THR A 359 -6.72 10.99 -10.90
N ILE A 360 -7.45 10.20 -10.12
CA ILE A 360 -7.45 8.74 -10.18
C ILE A 360 -8.88 8.28 -10.44
N LEU A 361 -9.03 7.37 -11.40
CA LEU A 361 -10.27 6.70 -11.70
C LEU A 361 -10.22 5.29 -11.14
N TYR A 362 -11.34 4.81 -10.61
CA TYR A 362 -11.47 3.46 -10.04
C TYR A 362 -12.67 2.76 -10.65
N ASP A 363 -12.53 1.44 -10.81
CA ASP A 363 -13.61 0.59 -11.30
C ASP A 363 -13.45 -0.85 -10.78
N ASP A 364 -14.54 -1.63 -10.83
CA ASP A 364 -14.56 -3.09 -10.57
C ASP A 364 -13.84 -3.49 -9.27
N VAL A 365 -14.20 -2.89 -8.13
CA VAL A 365 -13.59 -3.17 -6.83
C VAL A 365 -14.20 -4.44 -6.24
N VAL A 366 -13.35 -5.40 -5.91
CA VAL A 366 -13.76 -6.69 -5.32
C VAL A 366 -12.88 -7.00 -4.12
N ALA A 367 -13.48 -7.43 -3.01
CA ALA A 367 -12.80 -8.02 -1.87
C ALA A 367 -13.31 -9.45 -1.65
N ALA A 368 -12.42 -10.41 -1.48
CA ALA A 368 -12.76 -11.83 -1.39
C ALA A 368 -11.79 -12.59 -0.46
N THR A 369 -12.12 -13.83 -0.12
CA THR A 369 -11.26 -14.76 0.64
C THR A 369 -10.41 -15.66 -0.25
N GLU A 370 -10.55 -15.53 -1.56
CA GLU A 370 -9.78 -16.28 -2.57
C GLU A 370 -9.27 -15.32 -3.63
N ARG A 371 -8.19 -15.68 -4.33
CA ARG A 371 -7.67 -14.92 -5.46
C ARG A 371 -8.73 -14.69 -6.53
N ILE A 372 -8.83 -13.43 -6.96
CA ILE A 372 -9.89 -12.96 -7.85
C ILE A 372 -9.43 -13.05 -9.32
N GLY A 373 -8.27 -12.47 -9.63
CA GLY A 373 -7.76 -12.26 -10.98
C GLY A 373 -8.38 -11.05 -11.67
N CYS A 374 -7.68 -10.52 -12.67
CA CYS A 374 -8.15 -9.37 -13.44
C CYS A 374 -9.40 -9.72 -14.26
N ARG A 375 -10.36 -8.81 -14.33
CA ARG A 375 -11.54 -8.95 -15.18
C ARG A 375 -11.12 -9.08 -16.65
N ARG A 376 -11.69 -10.05 -17.37
CA ARG A 376 -11.41 -10.35 -18.80
C ARG A 376 -12.68 -10.30 -19.63
#